data_7820f805f1b4ea2992675a6e130521d6
#
_entry.id   7820f805f1b4ea2992675a6e130521d6
#
_cell.length_a   1.000
_cell.length_b   1.000
_cell.length_c   1.000
_cell.angle_alpha   90.00
_cell.angle_beta   90.00
_cell.angle_gamma   90.00
#
_symmetry.space_group_name_H-M   'P 1'
#
loop_
_entity.id
_entity.type
_entity.pdbx_description
1 polymer ?
#
loop_
_entity_poly.entity_id
_entity_poly.type
_entity_poly.pdbx_seq_one_letter_code
_entity_poly.pdbx_strand_id
1 'polypeptide(L)'
;ILTFMSSVTSSRTTVAIGVCNIILLIRCAREWCANHSVKAKAVVAVVYTVCAAVIAYMVFSPYLDVTMTISCAAAGFVLAAAVVSCDLKVGKIVATLATLVMAFSGFAINPVQYSSAPITDQPVVQQVRILQEHKPGVWVAEGGNCARLANLLVANGVKTFNALAVTPDLQGMKRLDPDGTWQRIYNRYAFISINIVDKPVEKPFKLSANDAYTITVTPEQLERLGVP
;
A
#
# COMPACT_ATOMS: atom_id res chain seq x y z
N ILE A 1 -5.28 19.03 20.68
CA ILE A 1 -4.53 17.74 20.69
C ILE A 1 -5.07 16.79 19.64
N LEU A 2 -6.38 16.81 19.33
CA LEU A 2 -6.99 15.93 18.32
C LEU A 2 -6.67 16.30 16.86
N THR A 3 -6.22 17.52 16.60
CA THR A 3 -5.90 18.01 15.25
C THR A 3 -4.66 17.38 14.63
N PHE A 4 -3.71 16.89 15.43
CA PHE A 4 -2.54 16.19 14.91
C PHE A 4 -2.85 14.81 14.30
N MET A 5 -3.95 14.20 14.71
CA MET A 5 -4.37 12.88 14.19
C MET A 5 -5.08 12.95 12.84
N SER A 6 -5.56 14.12 12.43
CA SER A 6 -6.24 14.29 11.13
C SER A 6 -5.28 14.11 9.93
N SER A 7 -3.98 14.28 10.15
CA SER A 7 -2.95 14.09 9.12
C SER A 7 -2.38 12.67 9.06
N VAL A 8 -2.76 11.80 10.02
CA VAL A 8 -2.28 10.41 10.04
C VAL A 8 -3.24 9.56 9.22
N THR A 9 -2.74 8.90 8.19
CA THR A 9 -3.54 7.97 7.40
C THR A 9 -4.01 6.80 8.27
N SER A 10 -5.22 6.28 8.00
CA SER A 10 -5.79 5.13 8.72
C SER A 10 -4.86 3.93 8.75
N SER A 11 -4.09 3.71 7.68
CA SER A 11 -3.09 2.63 7.61
C SER A 11 -1.95 2.78 8.65
N ARG A 12 -1.48 4.00 8.91
CA ARG A 12 -0.45 4.25 9.94
C ARG A 12 -0.99 4.07 11.35
N THR A 13 -2.23 4.50 11.59
CA THR A 13 -2.91 4.28 12.88
C THR A 13 -3.10 2.79 13.15
N THR A 14 -3.43 2.00 12.13
CA THR A 14 -3.58 0.54 12.24
C THR A 14 -2.30 -0.15 12.72
N VAL A 15 -1.12 0.30 12.29
CA VAL A 15 0.16 -0.24 12.76
C VAL A 15 0.34 -0.01 14.27
N ALA A 16 0.07 1.21 14.76
CA ALA A 16 0.18 1.53 16.18
C ALA A 16 -0.83 0.71 17.02
N ILE A 17 -2.08 0.60 16.57
CA ILE A 17 -3.10 -0.24 17.20
C ILE A 17 -2.66 -1.70 17.20
N GLY A 18 -2.09 -2.19 16.10
CA GLY A 18 -1.56 -3.55 15.98
C GLY A 18 -0.50 -3.87 17.05
N VAL A 19 0.46 -2.98 17.25
CA VAL A 19 1.50 -3.13 18.29
C VAL A 19 0.87 -3.16 19.69
N CYS A 20 -0.04 -2.24 19.99
CA CYS A 20 -0.74 -2.22 21.29
C CYS A 20 -1.54 -3.52 21.51
N ASN A 21 -2.23 -4.01 20.49
CA ASN A 21 -3.00 -5.26 20.58
C ASN A 21 -2.10 -6.47 20.80
N ILE A 22 -0.92 -6.53 20.19
CA ILE A 22 0.05 -7.61 20.45
C ILE A 22 0.51 -7.61 21.91
N ILE A 23 0.84 -6.43 22.46
CA ILE A 23 1.27 -6.30 23.87
C ILE A 23 0.14 -6.73 24.81
N LEU A 24 -1.09 -6.28 24.57
CA LEU A 24 -2.25 -6.66 25.34
C LEU A 24 -2.52 -8.16 25.25
N LEU A 25 -2.45 -8.74 24.06
CA LEU A 25 -2.63 -10.17 23.83
C LEU A 25 -1.63 -11.00 24.64
N ILE A 26 -0.35 -10.62 24.62
CA ILE A 26 0.71 -11.31 25.39
C ILE A 26 0.41 -11.25 26.89
N ARG A 27 0.02 -10.09 27.44
CA ARG A 27 -0.33 -9.94 28.85
C ARG A 27 -1.56 -10.76 29.23
N CYS A 28 -2.65 -10.60 28.49
CA CYS A 28 -3.89 -11.36 28.75
C CYS A 28 -3.66 -12.86 28.61
N ALA A 29 -2.92 -13.30 27.61
CA ALA A 29 -2.61 -14.71 27.42
C ALA A 29 -1.82 -15.30 28.60
N ARG A 30 -0.83 -14.55 29.12
CA ARG A 30 -0.03 -14.98 30.26
C ARG A 30 -0.89 -15.19 31.53
N GLU A 31 -1.74 -14.24 31.86
CA GLU A 31 -2.63 -14.31 33.03
C GLU A 31 -3.69 -15.41 32.87
N TRP A 32 -4.27 -15.48 31.65
CA TRP A 32 -5.29 -16.48 31.34
C TRP A 32 -4.73 -17.90 31.36
N CYS A 33 -3.54 -18.12 30.78
CA CYS A 33 -2.89 -19.42 30.73
C CYS A 33 -2.53 -19.96 32.11
N ALA A 34 -2.19 -19.12 33.07
CA ALA A 34 -1.88 -19.53 34.43
C ALA A 34 -3.11 -20.16 35.14
N ASN A 35 -4.33 -19.74 34.77
CA ASN A 35 -5.55 -20.05 35.50
C ASN A 35 -6.47 -21.06 34.81
N HIS A 36 -6.14 -21.56 33.62
CA HIS A 36 -7.03 -22.41 32.84
C HIS A 36 -6.44 -23.78 32.47
N SER A 37 -7.33 -24.76 32.31
CA SER A 37 -6.95 -26.13 31.95
C SER A 37 -6.43 -26.25 30.53
N VAL A 38 -5.64 -27.29 30.25
CA VAL A 38 -5.08 -27.58 28.92
C VAL A 38 -6.18 -27.72 27.84
N LYS A 39 -7.33 -28.28 28.23
CA LYS A 39 -8.48 -28.41 27.31
C LYS A 39 -9.03 -27.05 26.90
N ALA A 40 -9.19 -26.12 27.85
CA ALA A 40 -9.65 -24.76 27.55
C ALA A 40 -8.64 -24.03 26.66
N LYS A 41 -7.36 -24.20 26.90
CA LYS A 41 -6.28 -23.63 26.06
C LYS A 41 -6.35 -24.13 24.62
N ALA A 42 -6.54 -25.44 24.43
CA ALA A 42 -6.67 -26.03 23.09
C ALA A 42 -7.89 -25.48 22.34
N VAL A 43 -9.04 -25.36 23.01
CA VAL A 43 -10.25 -24.79 22.41
C VAL A 43 -10.01 -23.35 21.93
N VAL A 44 -9.40 -22.51 22.77
CA VAL A 44 -9.11 -21.11 22.40
C VAL A 44 -8.13 -21.03 21.21
N ALA A 45 -7.10 -21.89 21.18
CA ALA A 45 -6.17 -21.93 20.06
C ALA A 45 -6.87 -22.30 18.74
N VAL A 46 -7.76 -23.29 18.78
CA VAL A 46 -8.53 -23.70 17.59
C VAL A 46 -9.48 -22.57 17.13
N VAL A 47 -10.26 -21.99 18.06
CA VAL A 47 -11.19 -20.90 17.74
C VAL A 47 -10.45 -19.72 17.14
N TYR A 48 -9.33 -19.29 17.76
CA TYR A 48 -8.52 -18.21 17.22
C TYR A 48 -8.01 -18.51 15.81
N THR A 49 -7.53 -19.73 15.58
CA THR A 49 -7.03 -20.14 14.26
C THR A 49 -8.11 -20.12 13.20
N VAL A 50 -9.31 -20.62 13.52
CA VAL A 50 -10.44 -20.61 12.59
C VAL A 50 -10.85 -19.17 12.28
N CYS A 51 -10.99 -18.31 13.28
CA CYS A 51 -11.33 -16.91 13.08
C CYS A 51 -10.26 -16.20 12.23
N ALA A 52 -8.98 -16.40 12.52
CA ALA A 52 -7.89 -15.82 11.76
C ALA A 52 -7.86 -16.30 10.31
N ALA A 53 -8.09 -17.59 10.06
CA ALA A 53 -8.17 -18.17 8.72
C ALA A 53 -9.36 -17.60 7.92
N VAL A 54 -10.54 -17.47 8.54
CA VAL A 54 -11.71 -16.88 7.90
C VAL A 54 -11.46 -15.41 7.54
N ILE A 55 -10.92 -14.63 8.47
CA ILE A 55 -10.60 -13.21 8.21
C ILE A 55 -9.54 -13.09 7.11
N ALA A 56 -8.48 -13.89 7.17
CA ALA A 56 -7.44 -13.90 6.14
C ALA A 56 -8.03 -14.25 4.76
N TYR A 57 -8.89 -15.24 4.69
CA TYR A 57 -9.57 -15.61 3.45
C TYR A 57 -10.47 -14.48 2.94
N MET A 58 -11.29 -13.86 3.78
CA MET A 58 -12.19 -12.78 3.38
C MET A 58 -11.45 -11.54 2.88
N VAL A 59 -10.31 -11.20 3.49
CA VAL A 59 -9.56 -9.98 3.18
C VAL A 59 -8.56 -10.19 2.05
N PHE A 60 -7.92 -11.35 1.99
CA PHE A 60 -6.80 -11.61 1.10
C PHE A 60 -7.09 -12.61 -0.03
N SER A 61 -8.31 -13.18 -0.12
CA SER A 61 -8.66 -14.14 -1.15
C SER A 61 -8.34 -13.72 -2.59
N PRO A 62 -8.37 -12.42 -2.97
CA PRO A 62 -7.96 -11.99 -4.31
C PRO A 62 -6.44 -12.11 -4.57
N TYR A 63 -5.63 -12.27 -3.50
CA TYR A 63 -4.17 -12.25 -3.56
C TYR A 63 -3.51 -13.55 -3.11
N LEU A 64 -4.25 -14.44 -2.45
CA LEU A 64 -3.76 -15.70 -1.90
C LEU A 64 -4.36 -16.88 -2.64
N ASP A 65 -3.52 -17.79 -3.09
CA ASP A 65 -3.97 -19.10 -3.53
C ASP A 65 -4.34 -20.00 -2.33
N VAL A 66 -4.93 -21.15 -2.61
CA VAL A 66 -5.36 -22.11 -1.57
C VAL A 66 -4.18 -22.59 -0.73
N THR A 67 -3.01 -22.79 -1.34
CA THR A 67 -1.79 -23.27 -0.66
C THR A 67 -1.27 -22.24 0.32
N MET A 68 -1.22 -20.97 -0.09
CA MET A 68 -0.83 -19.87 0.80
C MET A 68 -1.81 -19.69 1.95
N THR A 69 -3.11 -19.80 1.68
CA THR A 69 -4.15 -19.69 2.73
C THR A 69 -3.99 -20.79 3.78
N ILE A 70 -3.77 -22.04 3.36
CA ILE A 70 -3.51 -23.16 4.28
C ILE A 70 -2.22 -22.94 5.08
N SER A 71 -1.16 -22.48 4.43
CA SER A 71 0.12 -22.20 5.09
C SER A 71 -0.01 -21.10 6.15
N CYS A 72 -0.74 -20.03 5.86
CA CYS A 72 -1.02 -18.95 6.82
C CYS A 72 -1.88 -19.46 7.99
N ALA A 73 -2.88 -20.31 7.74
CA ALA A 73 -3.70 -20.91 8.79
C ALA A 73 -2.86 -21.84 9.69
N ALA A 74 -2.00 -22.66 9.12
CA ALA A 74 -1.09 -23.53 9.86
C ALA A 74 -0.11 -22.72 10.73
N ALA A 75 0.50 -21.67 10.18
CA ALA A 75 1.38 -20.78 10.94
C ALA A 75 0.61 -20.07 12.08
N GLY A 76 -0.59 -19.60 11.82
CA GLY A 76 -1.48 -19.02 12.82
C GLY A 76 -1.81 -19.99 13.95
N PHE A 77 -2.08 -21.27 13.62
CA PHE A 77 -2.31 -22.31 14.62
C PHE A 77 -1.09 -22.56 15.51
N VAL A 78 0.09 -22.68 14.90
CA VAL A 78 1.35 -22.89 15.65
C VAL A 78 1.60 -21.73 16.59
N LEU A 79 1.41 -20.49 16.15
CA LEU A 79 1.57 -19.28 16.97
C LEU A 79 0.54 -19.25 18.12
N ALA A 80 -0.73 -19.52 17.83
CA ALA A 80 -1.78 -19.57 18.85
C ALA A 80 -1.49 -20.67 19.89
N ALA A 81 -1.10 -21.86 19.46
CA ALA A 81 -0.73 -22.96 20.33
C ALA A 81 0.50 -22.62 21.21
N ALA A 82 1.49 -21.92 20.64
CA ALA A 82 2.67 -21.47 21.37
C ALA A 82 2.31 -20.47 22.48
N VAL A 83 1.46 -19.50 22.18
CA VAL A 83 1.01 -18.47 23.14
C VAL A 83 0.20 -19.10 24.27
N VAL A 84 -0.73 -19.98 23.94
CA VAL A 84 -1.67 -20.58 24.90
C VAL A 84 -1.00 -21.66 25.79
N SER A 85 0.10 -22.26 25.34
CA SER A 85 0.84 -23.28 26.10
C SER A 85 2.19 -22.79 26.61
N CYS A 86 2.39 -21.49 26.74
CA CYS A 86 3.67 -20.87 27.12
C CYS A 86 4.16 -21.23 28.53
N ASP A 87 3.30 -21.68 29.41
CA ASP A 87 3.60 -22.18 30.77
C ASP A 87 4.14 -23.63 30.76
N LEU A 88 3.92 -24.39 29.69
CA LEU A 88 4.39 -25.75 29.54
C LEU A 88 5.79 -25.80 28.89
N LYS A 89 6.61 -26.80 29.26
CA LYS A 89 7.94 -26.99 28.62
C LYS A 89 7.83 -27.11 27.10
N VAL A 90 6.83 -27.88 26.63
CA VAL A 90 6.57 -28.03 25.19
C VAL A 90 6.16 -26.72 24.54
N GLY A 91 5.32 -25.92 25.20
CA GLY A 91 4.92 -24.60 24.70
C GLY A 91 6.09 -23.64 24.54
N LYS A 92 7.06 -23.68 25.47
CA LYS A 92 8.29 -22.87 25.37
C LYS A 92 9.14 -23.27 24.14
N ILE A 93 9.26 -24.57 23.89
CA ILE A 93 9.99 -25.08 22.72
C ILE A 93 9.27 -24.63 21.43
N VAL A 94 7.95 -24.81 21.35
CA VAL A 94 7.15 -24.38 20.19
C VAL A 94 7.23 -22.87 19.98
N ALA A 95 7.15 -22.08 21.06
CA ALA A 95 7.31 -20.62 20.98
C ALA A 95 8.69 -20.22 20.46
N THR A 96 9.76 -20.87 20.93
CA THR A 96 11.12 -20.62 20.45
C THR A 96 11.26 -20.96 18.97
N LEU A 97 10.75 -22.11 18.54
CA LEU A 97 10.77 -22.50 17.12
C LEU A 97 9.97 -21.54 16.25
N ALA A 98 8.77 -21.14 16.69
CA ALA A 98 7.94 -20.16 15.98
C ALA A 98 8.67 -18.81 15.86
N THR A 99 9.33 -18.35 16.93
CA THR A 99 10.13 -17.11 16.90
C THR A 99 11.30 -17.21 15.90
N LEU A 100 12.00 -18.35 15.87
CA LEU A 100 13.07 -18.58 14.92
C LEU A 100 12.57 -18.59 13.48
N VAL A 101 11.42 -19.23 13.21
CA VAL A 101 10.80 -19.23 11.87
C VAL A 101 10.40 -17.81 11.46
N MET A 102 9.82 -17.04 12.36
CA MET A 102 9.47 -15.63 12.09
C MET A 102 10.70 -14.76 11.86
N ALA A 103 11.75 -14.92 12.66
CA ALA A 103 13.00 -14.23 12.47
C ALA A 103 13.63 -14.59 11.12
N PHE A 104 13.69 -15.88 10.78
CA PHE A 104 14.23 -16.35 9.50
C PHE A 104 13.41 -15.81 8.32
N SER A 105 12.07 -15.86 8.39
CA SER A 105 11.22 -15.29 7.34
C SER A 105 11.41 -13.77 7.22
N GLY A 106 11.60 -13.06 8.34
CA GLY A 106 11.91 -11.63 8.34
C GLY A 106 13.27 -11.32 7.70
N PHE A 107 14.28 -12.15 7.94
CA PHE A 107 15.57 -12.02 7.26
C PHE A 107 15.51 -12.36 5.76
N ALA A 108 14.61 -13.25 5.35
CA ALA A 108 14.39 -13.57 3.95
C ALA A 108 13.74 -12.39 3.17
N ILE A 109 12.99 -11.53 3.86
CA ILE A 109 12.50 -10.27 3.30
C ILE A 109 13.66 -9.27 3.38
N ASN A 110 14.47 -9.22 2.32
CA ASN A 110 15.58 -8.26 2.28
C ASN A 110 15.06 -6.83 2.14
N PRO A 111 15.05 -6.00 3.19
CA PRO A 111 14.60 -4.61 3.11
C PRO A 111 15.62 -3.71 2.41
N VAL A 112 16.84 -4.21 2.22
CA VAL A 112 17.95 -3.49 1.57
C VAL A 112 18.10 -4.00 0.16
N GLN A 113 17.82 -3.13 -0.80
CA GLN A 113 18.01 -3.43 -2.21
C GLN A 113 19.39 -3.00 -2.64
N TYR A 114 20.23 -3.95 -3.05
CA TYR A 114 21.61 -3.69 -3.48
C TYR A 114 21.72 -3.18 -4.92
N SER A 115 20.61 -3.13 -5.65
CA SER A 115 20.58 -2.76 -7.06
C SER A 115 19.38 -1.88 -7.37
N SER A 116 19.54 -0.95 -8.31
CA SER A 116 18.42 -0.17 -8.91
C SER A 116 17.68 -0.97 -9.98
N ALA A 117 18.13 -2.16 -10.36
CA ALA A 117 17.54 -2.98 -11.41
C ALA A 117 16.01 -3.13 -11.34
N PRO A 118 15.38 -3.36 -10.19
CA PRO A 118 13.92 -3.41 -10.08
C PRO A 118 13.21 -2.11 -10.46
N ILE A 119 13.93 -0.99 -10.49
CA ILE A 119 13.40 0.30 -10.92
C ILE A 119 13.80 0.58 -12.38
N THR A 120 15.06 0.29 -12.75
CA THR A 120 15.62 0.65 -14.05
C THR A 120 15.33 -0.37 -15.15
N ASP A 121 15.23 -1.64 -14.80
CA ASP A 121 15.17 -2.74 -15.78
C ASP A 121 13.73 -3.21 -16.06
N GLN A 122 12.75 -2.42 -15.67
CA GLN A 122 11.36 -2.71 -15.98
C GLN A 122 11.12 -2.62 -17.51
N PRO A 123 10.44 -3.61 -18.11
CA PRO A 123 10.19 -3.62 -19.55
C PRO A 123 9.50 -2.34 -20.07
N VAL A 124 8.54 -1.81 -19.28
CA VAL A 124 7.84 -0.56 -19.63
C VAL A 124 8.80 0.63 -19.68
N VAL A 125 9.77 0.70 -18.75
CA VAL A 125 10.76 1.78 -18.73
C VAL A 125 11.66 1.72 -19.95
N GLN A 126 12.13 0.53 -20.31
CA GLN A 126 12.97 0.32 -21.48
C GLN A 126 12.25 0.72 -22.76
N GLN A 127 10.99 0.31 -22.92
CA GLN A 127 10.18 0.69 -24.08
C GLN A 127 9.96 2.21 -24.17
N VAL A 128 9.63 2.85 -23.05
CA VAL A 128 9.41 4.30 -23.02
C VAL A 128 10.72 5.05 -23.32
N ARG A 129 11.88 4.58 -22.86
CA ARG A 129 13.18 5.19 -23.20
C ARG A 129 13.46 5.12 -24.70
N ILE A 130 13.25 3.97 -25.33
CA ILE A 130 13.41 3.80 -26.77
C ILE A 130 12.49 4.76 -27.55
N LEU A 131 11.22 4.86 -27.13
CA LEU A 131 10.27 5.77 -27.75
C LEU A 131 10.64 7.23 -27.53
N GLN A 132 11.14 7.60 -26.37
CA GLN A 132 11.55 8.96 -26.05
C GLN A 132 12.79 9.41 -26.83
N GLU A 133 13.71 8.50 -27.15
CA GLU A 133 14.84 8.80 -28.05
C GLU A 133 14.36 9.16 -29.47
N HIS A 134 13.29 8.53 -29.95
CA HIS A 134 12.74 8.80 -31.26
C HIS A 134 11.76 9.98 -31.29
N LYS A 135 11.00 10.18 -30.22
CA LYS A 135 10.00 11.23 -30.05
C LYS A 135 10.12 11.84 -28.65
N PRO A 136 11.00 12.82 -28.44
CA PRO A 136 11.09 13.50 -27.17
C PRO A 136 9.80 14.25 -26.85
N GLY A 137 9.28 14.05 -25.62
CA GLY A 137 8.03 14.69 -25.20
C GLY A 137 7.78 14.52 -23.72
N VAL A 138 6.61 14.97 -23.29
CA VAL A 138 6.11 14.78 -21.91
C VAL A 138 5.13 13.60 -21.93
N TRP A 139 5.34 12.66 -21.07
CA TRP A 139 4.54 11.44 -20.98
C TRP A 139 3.39 11.60 -19.98
N VAL A 140 2.30 10.90 -20.25
CA VAL A 140 1.16 10.78 -19.35
C VAL A 140 0.93 9.31 -19.06
N ALA A 141 0.76 8.97 -17.79
CA ALA A 141 0.34 7.64 -17.37
C ALA A 141 -1.15 7.66 -17.02
N GLU A 142 -1.93 6.81 -17.66
CA GLU A 142 -3.36 6.67 -17.44
C GLU A 142 -3.68 5.30 -16.81
N GLY A 143 -4.82 5.21 -16.10
CA GLY A 143 -5.33 3.96 -15.52
C GLY A 143 -5.11 3.79 -14.02
N GLY A 144 -5.48 2.62 -13.48
CA GLY A 144 -5.56 2.39 -12.04
C GLY A 144 -4.27 2.52 -11.25
N ASN A 145 -3.11 2.35 -11.88
CA ASN A 145 -1.77 2.48 -11.27
C ASN A 145 -0.96 3.65 -11.82
N CYS A 146 -1.63 4.63 -12.43
CA CYS A 146 -0.97 5.74 -13.13
C CYS A 146 0.06 6.49 -12.27
N ALA A 147 -0.22 6.73 -10.99
CA ALA A 147 0.70 7.43 -10.10
C ALA A 147 2.02 6.66 -9.87
N ARG A 148 1.94 5.33 -9.74
CA ARG A 148 3.14 4.49 -9.58
C ARG A 148 3.97 4.45 -10.86
N LEU A 149 3.29 4.29 -12.01
CA LEU A 149 3.94 4.28 -13.31
C LEU A 149 4.59 5.63 -13.61
N ALA A 150 3.89 6.73 -13.40
CA ALA A 150 4.41 8.07 -13.60
C ALA A 150 5.67 8.34 -12.76
N ASN A 151 5.65 7.96 -11.47
CA ASN A 151 6.81 8.11 -10.60
C ASN A 151 7.98 7.18 -11.00
N LEU A 152 7.68 5.97 -11.47
CA LEU A 152 8.69 5.06 -12.02
C LEU A 152 9.38 5.66 -13.23
N LEU A 153 8.63 6.25 -14.15
CA LEU A 153 9.16 6.93 -15.33
C LEU A 153 10.03 8.12 -14.95
N VAL A 154 9.59 8.97 -13.99
CA VAL A 154 10.40 10.09 -13.48
C VAL A 154 11.70 9.62 -12.83
N ALA A 155 11.65 8.56 -12.02
CA ALA A 155 12.84 7.96 -11.42
C ALA A 155 13.86 7.47 -12.46
N ASN A 156 13.41 7.25 -13.69
CA ASN A 156 14.22 6.85 -14.84
C ASN A 156 14.55 8.00 -15.80
N GLY A 157 14.34 9.26 -15.38
CA GLY A 157 14.67 10.44 -16.18
C GLY A 157 13.67 10.78 -17.28
N VAL A 158 12.50 10.12 -17.29
CA VAL A 158 11.45 10.40 -18.27
C VAL A 158 10.57 11.54 -17.76
N LYS A 159 10.38 12.57 -18.58
CA LYS A 159 9.51 13.70 -18.27
C LYS A 159 8.04 13.22 -18.27
N THR A 160 7.39 13.29 -17.11
CA THR A 160 6.01 12.82 -16.95
C THR A 160 5.15 13.90 -16.31
N PHE A 161 3.98 14.17 -16.90
CA PHE A 161 3.09 15.25 -16.47
C PHE A 161 2.44 14.96 -15.12
N ASN A 162 1.96 13.75 -14.94
CA ASN A 162 1.16 13.35 -13.78
C ASN A 162 1.93 12.54 -12.72
N ALA A 163 3.21 12.78 -12.57
CA ALA A 163 3.98 12.29 -11.43
C ALA A 163 3.55 12.99 -10.14
N LEU A 164 4.05 12.50 -9.00
CA LEU A 164 3.84 13.16 -7.72
C LEU A 164 4.38 14.59 -7.76
N ALA A 165 3.49 15.56 -7.67
CA ALA A 165 3.84 16.96 -7.68
C ALA A 165 4.03 17.46 -6.24
N VAL A 166 5.30 17.72 -5.87
CA VAL A 166 5.64 18.35 -4.58
C VAL A 166 5.26 19.84 -4.62
N THR A 167 5.54 20.49 -5.75
CA THR A 167 5.14 21.87 -6.02
C THR A 167 4.15 21.88 -7.18
N PRO A 168 2.94 22.40 -7.00
CA PRO A 168 1.95 22.42 -8.06
C PRO A 168 2.37 23.33 -9.21
N ASP A 169 2.18 22.87 -10.45
CA ASP A 169 2.34 23.70 -11.64
C ASP A 169 1.10 24.56 -11.87
N LEU A 170 1.03 25.67 -11.15
CA LEU A 170 -0.10 26.59 -11.25
C LEU A 170 -0.23 27.25 -12.63
N GLN A 171 0.89 27.46 -13.33
CA GLN A 171 0.86 28.08 -14.66
C GLN A 171 0.33 27.11 -15.71
N GLY A 172 0.76 25.86 -15.66
CA GLY A 172 0.22 24.80 -16.52
C GLY A 172 -1.27 24.59 -16.28
N MET A 173 -1.70 24.48 -15.01
CA MET A 173 -3.09 24.27 -14.67
C MET A 173 -4.03 25.41 -15.08
N LYS A 174 -3.55 26.67 -15.08
CA LYS A 174 -4.32 27.82 -15.57
C LYS A 174 -4.69 27.73 -17.05
N ARG A 175 -4.01 26.91 -17.84
CA ARG A 175 -4.39 26.69 -19.25
C ARG A 175 -5.70 25.90 -19.38
N LEU A 176 -6.02 25.08 -18.37
CA LEU A 176 -7.29 24.35 -18.26
C LEU A 176 -8.33 25.08 -17.43
N ASP A 177 -7.89 25.90 -16.49
CA ASP A 177 -8.73 26.65 -15.54
C ASP A 177 -8.31 28.14 -15.53
N PRO A 178 -8.60 28.89 -16.60
CA PRO A 178 -8.18 30.31 -16.72
C PRO A 178 -8.74 31.17 -15.57
N ASP A 179 -9.95 30.89 -15.15
CA ASP A 179 -10.68 31.66 -14.13
C ASP A 179 -10.24 31.28 -12.69
N GLY A 180 -9.47 30.18 -12.52
CA GLY A 180 -9.03 29.70 -11.22
C GLY A 180 -10.12 29.08 -10.37
N THR A 181 -11.24 28.67 -10.96
CA THR A 181 -12.39 28.08 -10.28
C THR A 181 -12.00 26.83 -9.46
N TRP A 182 -11.09 26.03 -10.00
CA TRP A 182 -10.64 24.78 -9.41
C TRP A 182 -9.30 24.88 -8.69
N GLN A 183 -8.74 26.09 -8.52
CA GLN A 183 -7.42 26.29 -7.93
C GLN A 183 -7.24 25.63 -6.56
N ARG A 184 -8.29 25.57 -5.74
CA ARG A 184 -8.27 24.89 -4.43
C ARG A 184 -8.03 23.40 -4.55
N ILE A 185 -8.31 22.77 -5.70
CA ILE A 185 -8.09 21.34 -5.93
C ILE A 185 -6.64 21.10 -6.32
N TYR A 186 -6.09 21.83 -7.27
CA TYR A 186 -4.75 21.57 -7.81
C TYR A 186 -3.61 22.32 -7.11
N ASN A 187 -3.89 23.36 -6.28
CA ASN A 187 -2.87 24.03 -5.50
C ASN A 187 -2.55 23.26 -4.22
N ARG A 188 -1.92 22.11 -4.38
CA ARG A 188 -1.52 21.23 -3.27
C ARG A 188 -0.42 20.27 -3.67
N TYR A 189 0.30 19.73 -2.67
CA TYR A 189 1.04 18.50 -2.81
C TYR A 189 0.07 17.37 -3.16
N ALA A 190 0.24 16.71 -4.30
CA ALA A 190 -0.71 15.67 -4.69
C ALA A 190 -0.16 14.68 -5.70
N PHE A 191 -0.73 13.48 -5.64
CA PHE A 191 -0.75 12.53 -6.74
C PHE A 191 -1.79 12.98 -7.77
N ILE A 192 -1.36 13.09 -9.03
CA ILE A 192 -2.21 13.51 -10.13
C ILE A 192 -2.61 12.29 -10.93
N SER A 193 -3.90 11.99 -10.98
CA SER A 193 -4.48 10.99 -11.89
C SER A 193 -5.07 11.68 -13.10
N ILE A 194 -4.93 11.06 -14.27
CA ILE A 194 -5.49 11.59 -15.52
C ILE A 194 -6.46 10.56 -16.08
N ASN A 195 -7.62 11.08 -16.52
CA ASN A 195 -8.58 10.35 -17.34
C ASN A 195 -8.68 11.06 -18.69
N ILE A 196 -8.45 10.36 -19.77
CA ILE A 196 -8.60 10.87 -21.12
C ILE A 196 -10.00 10.52 -21.63
N VAL A 197 -10.70 11.51 -22.15
CA VAL A 197 -12.08 11.38 -22.63
C VAL A 197 -12.23 12.03 -24.00
N ASP A 198 -13.20 11.55 -24.79
CA ASP A 198 -13.42 12.07 -26.14
C ASP A 198 -14.07 13.47 -26.17
N LYS A 199 -14.78 13.85 -25.10
CA LYS A 199 -15.50 15.13 -25.01
C LYS A 199 -15.14 15.87 -23.73
N PRO A 200 -15.02 17.21 -23.79
CA PRO A 200 -14.76 18.02 -22.62
C PRO A 200 -15.84 17.83 -21.56
N VAL A 201 -15.42 17.79 -20.30
CA VAL A 201 -16.31 17.71 -19.15
C VAL A 201 -16.44 19.06 -18.45
N GLU A 202 -17.61 19.31 -17.86
CA GLU A 202 -17.88 20.56 -17.14
C GLU A 202 -16.98 20.73 -15.89
N LYS A 203 -16.61 19.62 -15.26
CA LYS A 203 -15.79 19.60 -14.03
C LYS A 203 -14.50 18.79 -14.28
N PRO A 204 -13.47 19.40 -14.87
CA PRO A 204 -12.24 18.69 -15.23
C PRO A 204 -11.40 18.30 -14.02
N PHE A 205 -11.54 18.96 -12.86
CA PHE A 205 -10.80 18.66 -11.64
C PHE A 205 -11.68 18.05 -10.57
N LYS A 206 -11.28 16.88 -10.07
CA LYS A 206 -11.98 16.19 -8.99
C LYS A 206 -11.02 15.81 -7.88
N LEU A 207 -11.31 16.25 -6.65
CA LEU A 207 -10.55 15.84 -5.47
C LEU A 207 -10.87 14.38 -5.16
N SER A 208 -9.83 13.52 -5.13
CA SER A 208 -9.96 12.09 -4.83
C SER A 208 -9.58 11.77 -3.38
N ALA A 209 -8.57 12.48 -2.85
CA ALA A 209 -8.12 12.41 -1.46
C ALA A 209 -7.47 13.74 -1.07
N ASN A 210 -7.06 13.90 0.19
CA ASN A 210 -6.39 15.12 0.64
C ASN A 210 -5.09 15.42 -0.12
N ASP A 211 -4.43 14.36 -0.61
CA ASP A 211 -3.16 14.37 -1.32
C ASP A 211 -3.28 13.77 -2.73
N ALA A 212 -4.49 13.72 -3.29
CA ALA A 212 -4.72 13.20 -4.63
C ALA A 212 -5.88 13.86 -5.32
N TYR A 213 -5.72 14.18 -6.61
CA TYR A 213 -6.83 14.64 -7.45
C TYR A 213 -6.74 14.03 -8.85
N THR A 214 -7.88 14.03 -9.52
CA THR A 214 -8.03 13.53 -10.88
C THR A 214 -8.31 14.69 -11.82
N ILE A 215 -7.64 14.70 -12.97
CA ILE A 215 -7.89 15.60 -14.10
C ILE A 215 -8.56 14.78 -15.19
N THR A 216 -9.70 15.24 -15.68
CA THR A 216 -10.39 14.64 -16.83
C THR A 216 -10.27 15.60 -18.01
N VAL A 217 -9.60 15.17 -19.06
CA VAL A 217 -9.23 16.02 -20.20
C VAL A 217 -9.38 15.29 -21.52
N THR A 218 -9.53 16.08 -22.60
CA THR A 218 -9.44 15.54 -23.95
C THR A 218 -7.99 15.55 -24.46
N PRO A 219 -7.66 14.82 -25.54
CA PRO A 219 -6.34 14.89 -26.16
C PRO A 219 -5.89 16.31 -26.49
N GLU A 220 -6.80 17.12 -27.05
CA GLU A 220 -6.48 18.52 -27.41
C GLU A 220 -6.20 19.39 -26.16
N GLN A 221 -6.82 19.09 -25.03
CA GLN A 221 -6.55 19.76 -23.76
C GLN A 221 -5.20 19.35 -23.19
N LEU A 222 -4.76 18.09 -23.40
CA LEU A 222 -3.41 17.62 -23.03
C LEU A 222 -2.33 18.36 -23.83
N GLU A 223 -2.54 18.55 -25.13
CA GLU A 223 -1.61 19.33 -25.96
C GLU A 223 -1.44 20.75 -25.42
N ARG A 224 -2.53 21.41 -24.97
CA ARG A 224 -2.46 22.74 -24.30
C ARG A 224 -1.64 22.72 -23.01
N LEU A 225 -1.60 21.59 -22.32
CA LEU A 225 -0.75 21.41 -21.13
C LEU A 225 0.72 21.16 -21.47
N GLY A 226 1.06 21.06 -22.75
CA GLY A 226 2.42 20.78 -23.22
C GLY A 226 2.76 19.31 -23.26
N VAL A 227 1.73 18.45 -23.32
CA VAL A 227 1.84 17.02 -23.59
C VAL A 227 1.52 16.85 -25.08
N PRO A 228 2.51 16.59 -25.95
CA PRO A 228 2.30 16.45 -27.39
C PRO A 228 1.63 15.15 -27.77
#